data_7613b1b76e873f896d4c4caad614f337
#
_entry.id   7613b1b76e873f896d4c4caad614f337
#
_cell.length_a   1.000
_cell.length_b   1.000
_cell.length_c   1.000
_cell.angle_alpha   90.00
_cell.angle_beta   90.00
_cell.angle_gamma   90.00
#
_symmetry.space_group_name_H-M   'P 1'
#
loop_
_entity.id
_entity.type
_entity.pdbx_description
1 polymer ?
#
loop_
_entity_poly.entity_id
_entity_poly.type
_entity_poly.pdbx_seq_one_letter_code
_entity_poly.pdbx_strand_id
1 'polypeptide(L)'
;QFVIPFTDEASIENAITCSCVLLQLGISAATIAQRMPQLRHIEMRLELKQGINNCSVINDSYNSDINSLVIALDFLQQQQQHTKRTLILSDIMQSGKGSAELYADVAAILEQKNIGRFIGIGPEISKQQHAFRNIPQTAFYLSTGEFIHQFHAQHFYDETILLKGARLFEFELISHLLEQKIHQTVLEINLNAITHNLNAYQRILNPDVKLMAMVKAFSYGSGSFEIANLLQFHKVDYLTVAYADEGVELRKAGIALPIMVMNAEEITFDVMLQYNLEPELFSFGIFDAFEHYVRQSGLHHYPVHLKLDTGMRRLGFEETDIPALCERLRATQCFKVQSVFSHLAASDSPEHDAFTRQQADSFNRACALIQQATGHSFLRHIANTSAIHRHKDLQFDMVRLGIGLYGVDAAPGMQQQLKNVTTLRSTISQVKKVKAGESVGYSRKGIATRDSLIATVRIGYADGYPRLMSNGTGKMLVQGKQVPVIGNVCMDMTMLDITGIEAAEGDEVIVFGQELPVSLVASWAQTIPYEILTGISQRVKRVYFEE
;
A
#
# COMPACT_ATOMS: atom_id res chain seq x y z
N GLN A 1 -25.79 -31.48 1.33
CA GLN A 1 -26.31 -30.12 1.21
C GLN A 1 -25.30 -29.18 1.88
N PHE A 2 -24.83 -28.14 1.16
CA PHE A 2 -23.98 -27.12 1.69
C PHE A 2 -24.77 -25.83 1.82
N VAL A 3 -24.51 -25.07 2.86
CA VAL A 3 -25.03 -23.71 3.05
C VAL A 3 -23.89 -22.74 2.73
N ILE A 4 -24.16 -21.76 1.87
CA ILE A 4 -23.22 -20.71 1.50
C ILE A 4 -23.86 -19.35 1.76
N PRO A 5 -23.07 -18.31 2.13
CA PRO A 5 -23.59 -17.00 2.47
C PRO A 5 -23.83 -16.09 1.24
N PHE A 6 -23.85 -16.67 0.03
CA PHE A 6 -23.98 -15.95 -1.24
C PHE A 6 -25.33 -16.21 -1.90
N THR A 7 -25.85 -15.19 -2.58
CA THR A 7 -27.11 -15.26 -3.35
C THR A 7 -26.92 -14.97 -4.83
N ASP A 8 -25.73 -14.47 -5.23
CA ASP A 8 -25.39 -14.20 -6.62
C ASP A 8 -24.85 -15.45 -7.33
N GLU A 9 -25.18 -15.57 -8.62
CA GLU A 9 -24.90 -16.76 -9.42
C GLU A 9 -23.38 -17.06 -9.54
N ALA A 10 -22.54 -16.03 -9.71
CA ALA A 10 -21.10 -16.20 -9.85
C ALA A 10 -20.44 -16.73 -8.56
N SER A 11 -20.82 -16.21 -7.39
CA SER A 11 -20.33 -16.70 -6.10
C SER A 11 -20.79 -18.11 -5.80
N ILE A 12 -22.03 -18.46 -6.19
CA ILE A 12 -22.58 -19.83 -6.08
C ILE A 12 -21.75 -20.79 -6.94
N GLU A 13 -21.51 -20.46 -8.22
CA GLU A 13 -20.74 -21.27 -9.15
C GLU A 13 -19.30 -21.49 -8.68
N ASN A 14 -18.65 -20.44 -8.18
CA ASN A 14 -17.31 -20.51 -7.59
C ASN A 14 -17.29 -21.41 -6.34
N ALA A 15 -18.29 -21.31 -5.47
CA ALA A 15 -18.40 -22.17 -4.28
C ALA A 15 -18.61 -23.64 -4.65
N ILE A 16 -19.40 -23.93 -5.69
CA ILE A 16 -19.59 -25.30 -6.21
C ILE A 16 -18.27 -25.83 -6.78
N THR A 17 -17.59 -25.05 -7.62
CA THR A 17 -16.30 -25.41 -8.22
C THR A 17 -15.26 -25.69 -7.14
N CYS A 18 -15.16 -24.83 -6.15
CA CYS A 18 -14.26 -25.00 -5.01
C CYS A 18 -14.58 -26.28 -4.24
N SER A 19 -15.87 -26.57 -3.99
CA SER A 19 -16.30 -27.81 -3.32
C SER A 19 -15.89 -29.06 -4.09
N CYS A 20 -16.05 -29.06 -5.42
CA CYS A 20 -15.65 -30.17 -6.27
C CYS A 20 -14.14 -30.43 -6.22
N VAL A 21 -13.34 -29.37 -6.29
CA VAL A 21 -11.87 -29.45 -6.17
C VAL A 21 -11.47 -30.00 -4.80
N LEU A 22 -12.06 -29.49 -3.70
CA LEU A 22 -11.75 -29.95 -2.35
C LEU A 22 -12.10 -31.43 -2.14
N LEU A 23 -13.24 -31.89 -2.66
CA LEU A 23 -13.62 -33.31 -2.64
C LEU A 23 -12.61 -34.18 -3.42
N GLN A 24 -12.16 -33.71 -4.58
CA GLN A 24 -11.14 -34.38 -5.38
C GLN A 24 -9.78 -34.45 -4.66
N LEU A 25 -9.45 -33.46 -3.85
CA LEU A 25 -8.26 -33.45 -2.99
C LEU A 25 -8.41 -34.28 -1.71
N GLY A 26 -9.54 -34.99 -1.54
CA GLY A 26 -9.78 -35.88 -0.40
C GLY A 26 -10.29 -35.22 0.87
N ILE A 27 -10.68 -33.93 0.81
CA ILE A 27 -11.27 -33.23 1.96
C ILE A 27 -12.69 -33.75 2.17
N SER A 28 -13.03 -34.09 3.42
CA SER A 28 -14.33 -34.68 3.74
C SER A 28 -15.48 -33.70 3.48
N ALA A 29 -16.63 -34.22 2.98
CA ALA A 29 -17.83 -33.43 2.77
C ALA A 29 -18.33 -32.74 4.07
N ALA A 30 -18.09 -33.35 5.23
CA ALA A 30 -18.41 -32.75 6.52
C ALA A 30 -17.56 -31.49 6.81
N THR A 31 -16.26 -31.57 6.55
CA THR A 31 -15.35 -30.42 6.70
C THR A 31 -15.72 -29.27 5.75
N ILE A 32 -16.05 -29.61 4.50
CA ILE A 32 -16.48 -28.61 3.51
C ILE A 32 -17.78 -27.95 3.97
N ALA A 33 -18.78 -28.73 4.40
CA ALA A 33 -20.07 -28.21 4.88
C ALA A 33 -19.91 -27.27 6.09
N GLN A 34 -18.98 -27.57 6.98
CA GLN A 34 -18.67 -26.73 8.15
C GLN A 34 -18.02 -25.40 7.76
N ARG A 35 -17.20 -25.37 6.72
CA ARG A 35 -16.43 -24.21 6.28
C ARG A 35 -17.18 -23.30 5.30
N MET A 36 -18.06 -23.85 4.48
CA MET A 36 -18.80 -23.10 3.47
C MET A 36 -19.58 -21.88 4.00
N PRO A 37 -20.27 -21.95 5.16
CA PRO A 37 -20.95 -20.77 5.71
C PRO A 37 -20.01 -19.65 6.17
N GLN A 38 -18.71 -19.94 6.32
CA GLN A 38 -17.67 -18.99 6.72
C GLN A 38 -17.06 -18.26 5.54
N LEU A 39 -17.42 -18.63 4.30
CA LEU A 39 -16.98 -17.91 3.10
C LEU A 39 -17.48 -16.47 3.19
N ARG A 40 -16.61 -15.53 2.85
CA ARG A 40 -16.94 -14.10 2.82
C ARG A 40 -17.11 -13.66 1.38
N HIS A 41 -18.01 -12.70 1.18
CA HIS A 41 -18.00 -11.93 -0.06
C HIS A 41 -16.61 -11.31 -0.19
N ILE A 42 -15.93 -11.60 -1.29
CA ILE A 42 -14.84 -10.72 -1.73
C ILE A 42 -15.58 -9.48 -2.21
N GLU A 43 -15.47 -8.40 -1.46
CA GLU A 43 -16.00 -7.11 -1.90
C GLU A 43 -15.46 -6.85 -3.28
N MET A 44 -16.35 -6.85 -4.28
CA MET A 44 -15.97 -6.48 -5.64
C MET A 44 -15.46 -5.05 -5.55
N ARG A 45 -14.32 -4.78 -6.18
CA ARG A 45 -13.62 -3.49 -6.15
C ARG A 45 -14.34 -2.41 -6.97
N LEU A 46 -15.66 -2.32 -6.84
CA LEU A 46 -16.48 -1.27 -7.43
C LEU A 46 -16.43 -0.06 -6.50
N GLU A 47 -15.33 0.67 -6.53
CA GLU A 47 -15.16 1.86 -5.72
C GLU A 47 -15.90 3.03 -6.36
N LEU A 48 -16.92 3.56 -5.67
CA LEU A 48 -17.62 4.77 -6.08
C LEU A 48 -16.89 6.00 -5.53
N LYS A 49 -16.39 6.84 -6.43
CA LYS A 49 -15.68 8.09 -6.10
C LYS A 49 -16.43 9.31 -6.62
N GLN A 50 -16.22 10.45 -5.98
CA GLN A 50 -16.66 11.72 -6.54
C GLN A 50 -15.76 12.11 -7.71
N GLY A 51 -16.39 12.39 -8.86
CA GLY A 51 -15.74 12.84 -10.07
C GLY A 51 -15.78 14.36 -10.24
N ILE A 52 -15.10 14.84 -11.30
CA ILE A 52 -15.17 16.25 -11.74
C ILE A 52 -16.61 16.63 -12.11
N ASN A 53 -16.92 17.93 -12.06
CA ASN A 53 -18.19 18.52 -12.56
C ASN A 53 -19.45 17.79 -12.07
N ASN A 54 -19.50 17.47 -10.77
CA ASN A 54 -20.60 16.73 -10.14
C ASN A 54 -20.83 15.34 -10.74
N CYS A 55 -19.79 14.66 -11.24
CA CYS A 55 -19.87 13.26 -11.66
C CYS A 55 -19.61 12.30 -10.50
N SER A 56 -20.10 11.08 -10.64
CA SER A 56 -19.73 9.94 -9.82
C SER A 56 -18.95 8.94 -10.67
N VAL A 57 -17.79 8.49 -10.24
CA VAL A 57 -16.93 7.55 -11.00
C VAL A 57 -16.89 6.21 -10.28
N ILE A 58 -17.25 5.15 -11.00
CA ILE A 58 -17.11 3.77 -10.57
C ILE A 58 -15.90 3.19 -11.31
N ASN A 59 -14.86 2.82 -10.58
CA ASN A 59 -13.68 2.23 -11.18
C ASN A 59 -13.70 0.69 -11.01
N ASP A 60 -13.73 -0.03 -12.15
CA ASP A 60 -13.63 -1.49 -12.25
C ASP A 60 -12.69 -1.87 -13.42
N SER A 61 -11.48 -1.34 -13.38
CA SER A 61 -10.50 -1.41 -14.47
C SER A 61 -9.52 -2.56 -14.37
N TYR A 62 -9.86 -3.65 -13.66
CA TYR A 62 -8.94 -4.78 -13.45
C TYR A 62 -9.23 -5.99 -14.36
N ASN A 63 -10.51 -6.35 -14.54
CA ASN A 63 -10.95 -7.46 -15.37
C ASN A 63 -11.90 -6.96 -16.46
N SER A 64 -11.74 -7.46 -17.69
CA SER A 64 -12.61 -7.13 -18.82
C SER A 64 -13.15 -8.42 -19.45
N ASP A 65 -14.20 -8.99 -18.84
CA ASP A 65 -14.99 -10.10 -19.36
C ASP A 65 -16.48 -9.75 -19.29
N ILE A 66 -17.33 -10.48 -20.04
CA ILE A 66 -18.77 -10.18 -20.17
C ILE A 66 -19.49 -10.31 -18.82
N ASN A 67 -19.17 -11.33 -18.02
CA ASN A 67 -19.90 -11.59 -16.76
C ASN A 67 -19.59 -10.47 -15.76
N SER A 68 -18.33 -10.10 -15.63
CA SER A 68 -17.94 -8.98 -14.76
C SER A 68 -18.48 -7.64 -15.27
N LEU A 69 -18.66 -7.47 -16.58
CA LEU A 69 -19.31 -6.29 -17.15
C LEU A 69 -20.78 -6.20 -16.72
N VAL A 70 -21.54 -7.29 -16.81
CA VAL A 70 -22.96 -7.32 -16.37
C VAL A 70 -23.09 -6.92 -14.91
N ILE A 71 -22.25 -7.47 -14.03
CA ILE A 71 -22.25 -7.18 -12.60
C ILE A 71 -21.93 -5.68 -12.35
N ALA A 72 -20.94 -5.14 -13.05
CA ALA A 72 -20.57 -3.72 -12.92
C ALA A 72 -21.68 -2.79 -13.42
N LEU A 73 -22.39 -3.19 -14.47
CA LEU A 73 -23.56 -2.44 -14.98
C LEU A 73 -24.75 -2.51 -14.03
N ASP A 74 -24.95 -3.65 -13.33
CA ASP A 74 -25.98 -3.76 -12.29
C ASP A 74 -25.66 -2.82 -11.11
N PHE A 75 -24.42 -2.75 -10.69
CA PHE A 75 -23.98 -1.78 -9.70
C PHE A 75 -24.18 -0.34 -10.17
N LEU A 76 -23.85 -0.02 -11.43
CA LEU A 76 -24.09 1.29 -12.03
C LEU A 76 -25.60 1.65 -12.00
N GLN A 77 -26.49 0.69 -12.28
CA GLN A 77 -27.94 0.91 -12.24
C GLN A 77 -28.48 1.19 -10.83
N GLN A 78 -27.87 0.63 -9.80
CA GLN A 78 -28.25 0.85 -8.39
C GLN A 78 -27.89 2.27 -7.93
N GLN A 79 -26.96 2.94 -8.62
CA GLN A 79 -26.59 4.32 -8.30
C GLN A 79 -27.68 5.27 -8.80
N GLN A 80 -28.30 6.01 -7.86
CA GLN A 80 -29.42 6.92 -8.17
C GLN A 80 -29.04 8.41 -8.13
N GLN A 81 -27.73 8.72 -7.94
CA GLN A 81 -27.26 10.10 -7.80
C GLN A 81 -27.42 10.91 -9.08
N HIS A 82 -27.33 10.25 -10.25
CA HIS A 82 -27.45 10.88 -11.56
C HIS A 82 -28.34 10.06 -12.49
N THR A 83 -29.10 10.74 -13.35
CA THR A 83 -29.94 10.09 -14.37
C THR A 83 -29.13 9.65 -15.59
N LYS A 84 -28.07 10.38 -15.91
CA LYS A 84 -27.18 10.08 -17.04
C LYS A 84 -26.13 9.04 -16.63
N ARG A 85 -25.99 8.00 -17.44
CA ARG A 85 -25.05 6.88 -17.22
C ARG A 85 -24.12 6.72 -18.39
N THR A 86 -22.83 6.74 -18.11
CA THR A 86 -21.75 6.59 -19.11
C THR A 86 -20.95 5.33 -18.78
N LEU A 87 -20.69 4.51 -19.80
CA LEU A 87 -19.71 3.43 -19.72
C LEU A 87 -18.50 3.78 -20.56
N ILE A 88 -17.30 3.65 -19.99
CA ILE A 88 -16.03 3.65 -20.72
C ILE A 88 -15.48 2.23 -20.63
N LEU A 89 -15.35 1.54 -21.77
CA LEU A 89 -14.99 0.13 -21.87
C LEU A 89 -13.77 -0.07 -22.76
N SER A 90 -12.78 -0.85 -22.29
CA SER A 90 -11.68 -1.30 -23.14
C SER A 90 -12.06 -2.49 -24.00
N ASP A 91 -11.14 -2.93 -24.89
CA ASP A 91 -11.26 -4.24 -25.50
C ASP A 91 -11.44 -5.34 -24.46
N ILE A 92 -12.37 -6.27 -24.73
CA ILE A 92 -12.59 -7.46 -23.92
C ILE A 92 -11.65 -8.55 -24.41
N MET A 93 -10.77 -9.00 -23.50
CA MET A 93 -9.76 -10.01 -23.79
C MET A 93 -10.27 -11.41 -23.46
N GLN A 94 -9.85 -12.42 -24.22
CA GLN A 94 -10.07 -13.85 -23.89
C GLN A 94 -11.55 -14.28 -23.76
N SER A 95 -12.44 -13.74 -24.58
CA SER A 95 -13.87 -14.08 -24.53
C SER A 95 -14.22 -15.46 -25.11
N GLY A 96 -13.32 -16.06 -25.88
CA GLY A 96 -13.60 -17.28 -26.66
C GLY A 96 -14.55 -17.11 -27.82
N LYS A 97 -15.10 -15.89 -28.04
CA LYS A 97 -16.04 -15.54 -29.13
C LYS A 97 -15.34 -14.72 -30.22
N GLY A 98 -15.88 -14.74 -31.42
CA GLY A 98 -15.45 -13.84 -32.47
C GLY A 98 -15.79 -12.38 -32.15
N SER A 99 -14.92 -11.43 -32.57
CA SER A 99 -15.03 -10.02 -32.20
C SER A 99 -16.41 -9.43 -32.55
N ALA A 100 -16.99 -9.77 -33.71
CA ALA A 100 -18.32 -9.27 -34.14
C ALA A 100 -19.46 -9.79 -33.25
N GLU A 101 -19.44 -11.07 -32.88
CA GLU A 101 -20.45 -11.68 -32.00
C GLU A 101 -20.31 -11.11 -30.56
N LEU A 102 -19.08 -11.02 -30.04
CA LEU A 102 -18.80 -10.47 -28.75
C LEU A 102 -19.38 -9.06 -28.57
N TYR A 103 -19.07 -8.16 -29.49
CA TYR A 103 -19.50 -6.77 -29.35
C TYR A 103 -20.97 -6.55 -29.73
N ALA A 104 -21.61 -7.48 -30.46
CA ALA A 104 -23.07 -7.51 -30.62
C ALA A 104 -23.75 -7.85 -29.27
N ASP A 105 -23.24 -8.85 -28.55
CA ASP A 105 -23.74 -9.20 -27.22
C ASP A 105 -23.54 -8.02 -26.22
N VAL A 106 -22.37 -7.38 -26.24
CA VAL A 106 -22.10 -6.19 -25.40
C VAL A 106 -23.10 -5.08 -25.72
N ALA A 107 -23.33 -4.76 -27.00
CA ALA A 107 -24.28 -3.73 -27.38
C ALA A 107 -25.69 -4.03 -26.88
N ALA A 108 -26.16 -5.28 -27.02
CA ALA A 108 -27.48 -5.70 -26.52
C ALA A 108 -27.59 -5.54 -24.97
N ILE A 109 -26.54 -5.90 -24.24
CA ILE A 109 -26.49 -5.68 -22.79
C ILE A 109 -26.59 -4.20 -22.46
N LEU A 110 -25.85 -3.33 -23.14
CA LEU A 110 -25.85 -1.88 -22.90
C LEU A 110 -27.22 -1.24 -23.17
N GLU A 111 -27.91 -1.69 -24.24
CA GLU A 111 -29.28 -1.28 -24.56
C GLU A 111 -30.25 -1.70 -23.44
N GLN A 112 -30.20 -2.96 -23.01
CA GLN A 112 -31.04 -3.49 -21.94
C GLN A 112 -30.81 -2.72 -20.63
N LYS A 113 -29.58 -2.31 -20.35
CA LYS A 113 -29.19 -1.56 -19.15
C LYS A 113 -29.39 -0.05 -19.28
N ASN A 114 -29.97 0.45 -20.38
CA ASN A 114 -30.24 1.85 -20.63
C ASN A 114 -29.02 2.77 -20.44
N ILE A 115 -27.89 2.40 -21.04
CA ILE A 115 -26.68 3.23 -21.04
C ILE A 115 -26.88 4.39 -22.03
N GLY A 116 -26.81 5.63 -21.52
CA GLY A 116 -27.02 6.83 -22.33
C GLY A 116 -25.82 7.23 -23.17
N ARG A 117 -24.60 6.91 -22.68
CA ARG A 117 -23.33 7.21 -23.35
C ARG A 117 -22.35 6.07 -23.24
N PHE A 118 -21.72 5.76 -24.37
CA PHE A 118 -20.73 4.70 -24.46
C PHE A 118 -19.42 5.20 -25.09
N ILE A 119 -18.30 4.90 -24.47
CA ILE A 119 -16.95 5.21 -24.96
C ILE A 119 -16.17 3.90 -25.05
N GLY A 120 -15.83 3.48 -26.27
CA GLY A 120 -15.02 2.30 -26.52
C GLY A 120 -13.55 2.67 -26.72
N ILE A 121 -12.63 1.99 -26.03
CA ILE A 121 -11.18 2.23 -26.12
C ILE A 121 -10.48 0.92 -26.48
N GLY A 122 -9.90 0.88 -27.65
CA GLY A 122 -9.16 -0.26 -28.17
C GLY A 122 -9.38 -0.51 -29.65
N PRO A 123 -8.45 -1.20 -30.32
CA PRO A 123 -8.54 -1.46 -31.75
C PRO A 123 -9.69 -2.41 -32.13
N GLU A 124 -10.02 -3.41 -31.29
CA GLU A 124 -11.06 -4.38 -31.63
C GLU A 124 -12.48 -3.80 -31.44
N ILE A 125 -12.73 -3.10 -30.33
CA ILE A 125 -14.00 -2.44 -30.05
C ILE A 125 -14.27 -1.32 -31.07
N SER A 126 -13.24 -0.60 -31.49
CA SER A 126 -13.34 0.47 -32.49
C SER A 126 -13.70 -0.06 -33.89
N LYS A 127 -13.24 -1.27 -34.26
CA LYS A 127 -13.64 -1.92 -35.53
C LYS A 127 -15.13 -2.27 -35.56
N GLN A 128 -15.74 -2.49 -34.40
CA GLN A 128 -17.12 -2.92 -34.25
C GLN A 128 -18.07 -1.77 -33.85
N GLN A 129 -17.67 -0.51 -34.06
CA GLN A 129 -18.49 0.68 -33.72
C GLN A 129 -19.92 0.64 -34.23
N HIS A 130 -20.16 -0.04 -35.37
CA HIS A 130 -21.49 -0.17 -35.95
C HIS A 130 -22.48 -1.00 -35.11
N ALA A 131 -21.99 -1.87 -34.21
CA ALA A 131 -22.84 -2.64 -33.30
C ALA A 131 -23.52 -1.73 -32.26
N PHE A 132 -22.94 -0.59 -31.92
CA PHE A 132 -23.40 0.33 -30.87
C PHE A 132 -24.27 1.48 -31.38
N ARG A 133 -24.76 1.43 -32.63
CA ARG A 133 -25.53 2.50 -33.30
C ARG A 133 -26.82 2.89 -32.57
N ASN A 134 -27.40 2.01 -31.77
CA ASN A 134 -28.63 2.26 -31.03
C ASN A 134 -28.39 2.98 -29.69
N ILE A 135 -27.14 3.14 -29.27
CA ILE A 135 -26.81 3.89 -28.06
C ILE A 135 -26.79 5.39 -28.40
N PRO A 136 -27.47 6.25 -27.59
CA PRO A 136 -27.68 7.65 -27.95
C PRO A 136 -26.40 8.45 -28.23
N GLN A 137 -25.33 8.19 -27.46
CA GLN A 137 -24.04 8.86 -27.63
C GLN A 137 -22.91 7.83 -27.61
N THR A 138 -22.09 7.81 -28.66
CA THR A 138 -20.94 6.91 -28.75
C THR A 138 -19.68 7.65 -29.17
N ALA A 139 -18.52 7.23 -28.65
CA ALA A 139 -17.20 7.65 -29.09
C ALA A 139 -16.23 6.46 -29.05
N PHE A 140 -15.27 6.43 -29.97
CA PHE A 140 -14.30 5.34 -30.05
C PHE A 140 -12.88 5.88 -30.20
N TYR A 141 -11.93 5.25 -29.52
CA TYR A 141 -10.52 5.60 -29.51
C TYR A 141 -9.70 4.32 -29.66
N LEU A 142 -8.58 4.40 -30.36
CA LEU A 142 -7.71 3.23 -30.55
C LEU A 142 -6.86 2.88 -29.32
N SER A 143 -6.66 3.86 -28.44
CA SER A 143 -5.87 3.67 -27.20
C SER A 143 -6.29 4.65 -26.10
N THR A 144 -5.91 4.36 -24.86
CA THR A 144 -6.07 5.28 -23.72
C THR A 144 -5.32 6.59 -23.95
N GLY A 145 -4.13 6.56 -24.55
CA GLY A 145 -3.37 7.76 -24.90
C GLY A 145 -4.13 8.68 -25.87
N GLU A 146 -4.80 8.12 -26.88
CA GLU A 146 -5.63 8.90 -27.81
C GLU A 146 -6.83 9.55 -27.09
N PHE A 147 -7.51 8.79 -26.23
CA PHE A 147 -8.60 9.33 -25.41
C PHE A 147 -8.12 10.49 -24.51
N ILE A 148 -6.98 10.33 -23.83
CA ILE A 148 -6.41 11.35 -22.95
C ILE A 148 -6.07 12.62 -23.73
N HIS A 149 -5.49 12.48 -24.92
CA HIS A 149 -5.13 13.63 -25.76
C HIS A 149 -6.34 14.43 -26.22
N GLN A 150 -7.50 13.78 -26.38
CA GLN A 150 -8.77 14.39 -26.79
C GLN A 150 -9.71 14.63 -25.60
N PHE A 151 -9.24 14.42 -24.37
CA PHE A 151 -10.05 14.57 -23.16
C PHE A 151 -10.40 16.04 -22.91
N HIS A 152 -11.69 16.31 -22.74
CA HIS A 152 -12.20 17.60 -22.30
C HIS A 152 -13.11 17.42 -21.10
N ALA A 153 -12.70 17.91 -19.95
CA ALA A 153 -13.44 17.82 -18.68
C ALA A 153 -14.89 18.35 -18.78
N GLN A 154 -15.14 19.33 -19.67
CA GLN A 154 -16.46 19.92 -19.90
C GLN A 154 -17.46 18.94 -20.52
N HIS A 155 -17.00 17.84 -21.12
CA HIS A 155 -17.87 16.82 -21.70
C HIS A 155 -18.45 15.85 -20.66
N PHE A 156 -17.95 15.91 -19.43
CA PHE A 156 -18.37 15.05 -18.32
C PHE A 156 -18.96 15.93 -17.21
N TYR A 157 -20.26 15.87 -17.05
CA TYR A 157 -20.96 16.60 -15.98
C TYR A 157 -22.29 15.92 -15.65
N ASP A 158 -22.63 15.92 -14.36
CA ASP A 158 -23.92 15.45 -13.84
C ASP A 158 -24.26 14.01 -14.28
N GLU A 159 -23.25 13.12 -14.25
CA GLU A 159 -23.38 11.73 -14.72
C GLU A 159 -22.65 10.73 -13.81
N THR A 160 -23.14 9.47 -13.80
CA THR A 160 -22.40 8.36 -13.23
C THR A 160 -21.62 7.65 -14.33
N ILE A 161 -20.30 7.54 -14.14
CA ILE A 161 -19.36 6.99 -15.12
C ILE A 161 -18.82 5.67 -14.59
N LEU A 162 -19.00 4.58 -15.33
CA LEU A 162 -18.36 3.30 -15.07
C LEU A 162 -17.12 3.17 -15.96
N LEU A 163 -15.97 2.96 -15.36
CA LEU A 163 -14.73 2.58 -16.01
C LEU A 163 -14.57 1.07 -15.94
N LYS A 164 -14.54 0.39 -17.09
CA LYS A 164 -14.37 -1.06 -17.19
C LYS A 164 -13.30 -1.37 -18.24
N GLY A 165 -12.12 -1.81 -17.80
CA GLY A 165 -11.01 -2.03 -18.72
C GLY A 165 -10.10 -3.18 -18.32
N ALA A 166 -9.49 -3.84 -19.31
CA ALA A 166 -8.40 -4.76 -19.07
C ALA A 166 -7.14 -3.97 -18.64
N ARG A 167 -6.33 -4.55 -17.78
CA ARG A 167 -5.11 -3.94 -17.22
C ARG A 167 -4.18 -3.31 -18.28
N LEU A 168 -4.10 -3.92 -19.47
CA LEU A 168 -3.28 -3.44 -20.59
C LEU A 168 -3.67 -2.03 -21.07
N PHE A 169 -4.89 -1.58 -20.81
CA PHE A 169 -5.40 -0.28 -21.25
C PHE A 169 -5.23 0.85 -20.25
N GLU A 170 -4.59 0.61 -19.08
CA GLU A 170 -4.18 1.64 -18.10
C GLU A 170 -5.32 2.63 -17.76
N PHE A 171 -6.52 2.10 -17.49
CA PHE A 171 -7.71 2.93 -17.20
C PHE A 171 -7.60 3.73 -15.90
N GLU A 172 -6.59 3.46 -15.08
CA GLU A 172 -6.19 4.28 -13.94
C GLU A 172 -5.91 5.73 -14.37
N LEU A 173 -5.29 5.92 -15.54
CA LEU A 173 -5.02 7.26 -16.09
C LEU A 173 -6.33 8.01 -16.40
N ILE A 174 -7.36 7.31 -16.91
CA ILE A 174 -8.69 7.89 -17.14
C ILE A 174 -9.39 8.19 -15.80
N SER A 175 -9.30 7.27 -14.84
CA SER A 175 -9.85 7.49 -13.50
C SER A 175 -9.31 8.77 -12.87
N HIS A 176 -8.00 8.99 -12.95
CA HIS A 176 -7.37 10.22 -12.42
C HIS A 176 -7.85 11.50 -13.09
N LEU A 177 -8.17 11.47 -14.40
CA LEU A 177 -8.72 12.64 -15.09
C LEU A 177 -10.16 12.94 -14.69
N LEU A 178 -10.95 11.91 -14.38
CA LEU A 178 -12.37 12.01 -14.04
C LEU A 178 -12.61 12.21 -12.54
N GLU A 179 -11.65 11.90 -11.67
CA GLU A 179 -11.78 12.07 -10.23
C GLU A 179 -11.71 13.56 -9.85
N GLN A 180 -12.62 13.99 -8.96
CA GLN A 180 -12.55 15.32 -8.41
C GLN A 180 -11.35 15.42 -7.48
N LYS A 181 -10.37 16.27 -7.82
CA LYS A 181 -9.24 16.60 -6.94
C LYS A 181 -9.76 17.50 -5.80
N ILE A 182 -10.32 16.91 -4.75
CA ILE A 182 -10.83 17.66 -3.59
C ILE A 182 -9.66 18.22 -2.77
N HIS A 183 -8.53 17.51 -2.70
CA HIS A 183 -7.29 17.98 -2.10
C HIS A 183 -6.21 18.19 -3.15
N GLN A 184 -5.63 19.40 -3.17
CA GLN A 184 -4.51 19.75 -4.05
C GLN A 184 -3.15 19.32 -3.47
N THR A 185 -3.11 18.83 -2.22
CA THR A 185 -1.94 18.19 -1.62
C THR A 185 -2.09 16.69 -1.77
N VAL A 186 -1.14 16.07 -2.46
CA VAL A 186 -1.16 14.64 -2.79
C VAL A 186 0.19 13.99 -2.50
N LEU A 187 0.17 12.76 -2.05
CA LEU A 187 1.33 11.88 -1.98
C LEU A 187 1.25 10.90 -3.18
N GLU A 188 2.11 11.11 -4.14
CA GLU A 188 2.26 10.23 -5.30
C GLU A 188 3.16 9.05 -4.94
N ILE A 189 2.77 7.84 -5.30
CA ILE A 189 3.49 6.59 -5.01
C ILE A 189 3.75 5.86 -6.32
N ASN A 190 5.02 5.72 -6.68
CA ASN A 190 5.46 5.01 -7.88
C ASN A 190 5.60 3.51 -7.57
N LEU A 191 4.67 2.68 -8.06
CA LEU A 191 4.66 1.23 -7.84
C LEU A 191 5.81 0.52 -8.57
N ASN A 192 6.22 1.02 -9.74
CA ASN A 192 7.37 0.49 -10.46
C ASN A 192 8.69 0.76 -9.73
N ALA A 193 8.78 1.89 -9.01
CA ALA A 193 9.93 2.15 -8.15
C ALA A 193 10.00 1.17 -6.97
N ILE A 194 8.86 0.82 -6.36
CA ILE A 194 8.81 -0.22 -5.31
C ILE A 194 9.27 -1.57 -5.87
N THR A 195 8.76 -1.96 -7.03
CA THR A 195 9.19 -3.20 -7.72
C THR A 195 10.67 -3.19 -8.05
N HIS A 196 11.20 -2.06 -8.54
CA HIS A 196 12.62 -1.91 -8.81
C HIS A 196 13.45 -2.09 -7.53
N ASN A 197 13.06 -1.44 -6.43
CA ASN A 197 13.76 -1.51 -5.16
C ASN A 197 13.71 -2.92 -4.56
N LEU A 198 12.55 -3.57 -4.62
CA LEU A 198 12.40 -4.98 -4.23
C LEU A 198 13.40 -5.87 -4.98
N ASN A 199 13.44 -5.75 -6.32
CA ASN A 199 14.35 -6.51 -7.17
C ASN A 199 15.83 -6.21 -6.88
N ALA A 200 16.16 -4.94 -6.55
CA ALA A 200 17.53 -4.56 -6.19
C ALA A 200 18.00 -5.30 -4.93
N TYR A 201 17.13 -5.42 -3.91
CA TYR A 201 17.45 -6.20 -2.71
C TYR A 201 17.43 -7.71 -2.97
N GLN A 202 16.48 -8.24 -3.73
CA GLN A 202 16.44 -9.67 -4.05
C GLN A 202 17.72 -10.16 -4.76
N ARG A 203 18.32 -9.34 -5.63
CA ARG A 203 19.57 -9.69 -6.34
C ARG A 203 20.78 -9.86 -5.43
N ILE A 204 20.78 -9.29 -4.24
CA ILE A 204 21.90 -9.36 -3.30
C ILE A 204 21.66 -10.37 -2.17
N LEU A 205 20.51 -11.05 -2.17
CA LEU A 205 20.25 -12.15 -1.24
C LEU A 205 21.10 -13.38 -1.62
N ASN A 206 21.50 -14.10 -0.59
CA ASN A 206 22.07 -15.43 -0.80
C ASN A 206 20.99 -16.40 -1.35
N PRO A 207 21.37 -17.48 -2.03
CA PRO A 207 20.43 -18.50 -2.49
C PRO A 207 19.51 -18.98 -1.34
N ASP A 208 18.24 -19.21 -1.64
CA ASP A 208 17.21 -19.74 -0.72
C ASP A 208 16.84 -18.83 0.46
N VAL A 209 17.43 -17.65 0.57
CA VAL A 209 17.04 -16.68 1.61
C VAL A 209 15.70 -16.06 1.28
N LYS A 210 14.76 -16.21 2.22
CA LYS A 210 13.41 -15.65 2.13
C LYS A 210 13.39 -14.15 2.39
N LEU A 211 12.35 -13.48 1.87
CA LEU A 211 12.15 -12.05 2.05
C LEU A 211 10.83 -11.78 2.78
N MET A 212 10.94 -11.14 3.94
CA MET A 212 9.83 -10.56 4.68
C MET A 212 9.78 -9.05 4.43
N ALA A 213 8.65 -8.56 3.89
CA ALA A 213 8.47 -7.13 3.62
C ALA A 213 7.71 -6.46 4.77
N MET A 214 8.21 -5.29 5.18
CA MET A 214 7.61 -4.48 6.25
C MET A 214 6.55 -3.55 5.66
N VAL A 215 5.27 -3.79 5.99
CA VAL A 215 4.12 -3.00 5.54
C VAL A 215 3.37 -2.32 6.70
N LYS A 216 4.00 -2.23 7.85
CA LYS A 216 3.46 -1.57 9.05
C LYS A 216 3.32 -0.06 8.88
N ALA A 217 2.54 0.56 9.75
CA ALA A 217 2.26 2.00 9.75
C ALA A 217 1.78 2.49 8.38
N PHE A 218 0.75 1.82 7.86
CA PHE A 218 0.18 2.12 6.54
C PHE A 218 1.25 2.07 5.43
N SER A 219 2.06 0.99 5.42
CA SER A 219 3.22 0.81 4.53
C SER A 219 4.14 2.03 4.53
N TYR A 220 4.59 2.44 5.72
CA TYR A 220 5.39 3.67 5.91
C TYR A 220 4.70 4.93 5.35
N GLY A 221 3.39 5.03 5.54
CA GLY A 221 2.59 6.15 5.05
C GLY A 221 2.17 6.07 3.58
N SER A 222 2.63 5.06 2.84
CA SER A 222 2.41 4.93 1.39
C SER A 222 1.11 4.21 1.02
N GLY A 223 0.34 3.68 1.99
CA GLY A 223 -0.90 2.94 1.74
C GLY A 223 -0.74 1.43 1.93
N SER A 224 -1.75 0.77 2.53
CA SER A 224 -1.62 -0.62 2.97
C SER A 224 -1.83 -1.62 1.86
N PHE A 225 -2.96 -1.51 1.17
CA PHE A 225 -3.47 -2.54 0.29
C PHE A 225 -2.69 -2.62 -1.02
N GLU A 226 -2.49 -1.50 -1.69
CA GLU A 226 -1.85 -1.43 -2.99
C GLU A 226 -0.42 -1.96 -2.93
N ILE A 227 0.31 -1.58 -1.88
CA ILE A 227 1.68 -2.05 -1.64
C ILE A 227 1.70 -3.55 -1.33
N ALA A 228 0.83 -4.02 -0.42
CA ALA A 228 0.77 -5.43 -0.06
C ALA A 228 0.36 -6.33 -1.24
N ASN A 229 -0.56 -5.86 -2.08
CA ASN A 229 -0.96 -6.56 -3.29
C ASN A 229 0.18 -6.65 -4.33
N LEU A 230 0.92 -5.55 -4.52
CA LEU A 230 2.12 -5.55 -5.36
C LEU A 230 3.16 -6.56 -4.85
N LEU A 231 3.42 -6.58 -3.55
CA LEU A 231 4.37 -7.50 -2.93
C LEU A 231 3.90 -8.97 -3.05
N GLN A 232 2.61 -9.23 -2.90
CA GLN A 232 2.02 -10.54 -3.13
C GLN A 232 2.16 -10.99 -4.59
N PHE A 233 1.94 -10.08 -5.54
CA PHE A 233 2.16 -10.36 -6.97
C PHE A 233 3.62 -10.75 -7.25
N HIS A 234 4.58 -10.06 -6.62
CA HIS A 234 6.01 -10.35 -6.73
C HIS A 234 6.48 -11.50 -5.82
N LYS A 235 5.54 -12.23 -5.19
CA LYS A 235 5.79 -13.45 -4.43
C LYS A 235 6.83 -13.29 -3.31
N VAL A 236 6.77 -12.19 -2.55
CA VAL A 236 7.52 -12.12 -1.30
C VAL A 236 7.03 -13.21 -0.34
N ASP A 237 7.90 -13.71 0.53
CA ASP A 237 7.57 -14.87 1.37
C ASP A 237 6.66 -14.50 2.56
N TYR A 238 6.84 -13.32 3.13
CA TYR A 238 6.14 -12.83 4.32
C TYR A 238 5.83 -11.35 4.23
N LEU A 239 4.71 -10.96 4.84
CA LEU A 239 4.47 -9.58 5.23
C LEU A 239 4.56 -9.44 6.76
N THR A 240 4.90 -8.26 7.25
CA THR A 240 4.82 -7.99 8.69
C THR A 240 4.23 -6.60 8.96
N VAL A 241 3.36 -6.58 9.95
CA VAL A 241 2.64 -5.41 10.44
C VAL A 241 2.98 -5.14 11.90
N ALA A 242 2.65 -3.96 12.41
CA ALA A 242 2.88 -3.63 13.80
C ALA A 242 1.79 -4.21 14.71
N TYR A 243 0.52 -4.08 14.33
CA TYR A 243 -0.65 -4.46 15.13
C TYR A 243 -1.61 -5.36 14.34
N ALA A 244 -2.46 -6.09 15.06
CA ALA A 244 -3.42 -7.02 14.45
C ALA A 244 -4.39 -6.34 13.48
N ASP A 245 -4.84 -5.11 13.78
CA ASP A 245 -5.77 -4.36 12.94
C ASP A 245 -5.23 -4.14 11.52
N GLU A 246 -3.94 -3.80 11.39
CA GLU A 246 -3.29 -3.65 10.09
C GLU A 246 -3.32 -4.98 9.31
N GLY A 247 -3.07 -6.11 10.00
CA GLY A 247 -3.14 -7.45 9.39
C GLY A 247 -4.55 -7.83 8.96
N VAL A 248 -5.57 -7.45 9.75
CA VAL A 248 -6.99 -7.65 9.41
C VAL A 248 -7.37 -6.87 8.16
N GLU A 249 -6.95 -5.62 8.04
CA GLU A 249 -7.19 -4.81 6.84
C GLU A 249 -6.59 -5.47 5.60
N LEU A 250 -5.36 -5.96 5.69
CA LEU A 250 -4.71 -6.69 4.58
C LEU A 250 -5.47 -7.98 4.23
N ARG A 251 -5.93 -8.75 5.21
CA ARG A 251 -6.74 -9.96 4.97
C ARG A 251 -8.07 -9.63 4.31
N LYS A 252 -8.78 -8.60 4.77
CA LYS A 252 -10.03 -8.13 4.15
C LYS A 252 -9.82 -7.68 2.71
N ALA A 253 -8.66 -7.14 2.41
CA ALA A 253 -8.26 -6.75 1.07
C ALA A 253 -7.80 -7.91 0.17
N GLY A 254 -7.86 -9.17 0.65
CA GLY A 254 -7.55 -10.36 -0.14
C GLY A 254 -6.07 -10.78 -0.12
N ILE A 255 -5.26 -10.26 0.78
CA ILE A 255 -3.86 -10.69 0.93
C ILE A 255 -3.81 -12.07 1.57
N ALA A 256 -3.25 -13.05 0.86
CA ALA A 256 -3.12 -14.45 1.29
C ALA A 256 -1.75 -14.80 1.88
N LEU A 257 -0.72 -13.96 1.66
CA LEU A 257 0.62 -14.20 2.21
C LEU A 257 0.60 -14.37 3.73
N PRO A 258 1.53 -15.14 4.32
CA PRO A 258 1.71 -15.14 5.77
C PRO A 258 1.96 -13.71 6.29
N ILE A 259 1.29 -13.35 7.41
CA ILE A 259 1.40 -12.01 8.01
C ILE A 259 1.82 -12.18 9.46
N MET A 260 3.00 -11.68 9.79
CA MET A 260 3.50 -11.61 11.16
C MET A 260 3.06 -10.31 11.83
N VAL A 261 2.55 -10.39 13.06
CA VAL A 261 2.17 -9.25 13.90
C VAL A 261 3.22 -9.05 15.00
N MET A 262 3.87 -7.87 14.98
CA MET A 262 5.01 -7.59 15.87
C MET A 262 4.62 -7.22 17.30
N ASN A 263 3.45 -6.64 17.52
CA ASN A 263 2.95 -6.28 18.84
C ASN A 263 1.62 -7.01 19.07
N ALA A 264 1.71 -8.31 19.34
CA ALA A 264 0.54 -9.11 19.69
C ALA A 264 0.05 -8.73 21.09
N GLU A 265 -1.23 -8.48 21.24
CA GLU A 265 -1.89 -8.11 22.48
C GLU A 265 -3.03 -9.09 22.77
N GLU A 266 -3.26 -9.42 24.04
CA GLU A 266 -4.26 -10.41 24.47
C GLU A 266 -5.66 -10.07 23.93
N ILE A 267 -6.04 -8.79 23.91
CA ILE A 267 -7.33 -8.32 23.42
C ILE A 267 -7.57 -8.60 21.92
N THR A 268 -6.51 -8.93 21.16
CA THR A 268 -6.56 -9.15 19.72
C THR A 268 -6.40 -10.63 19.31
N PHE A 269 -6.28 -11.55 20.27
CA PHE A 269 -6.02 -12.95 19.96
C PHE A 269 -7.15 -13.63 19.17
N ASP A 270 -8.40 -13.30 19.46
CA ASP A 270 -9.56 -13.79 18.71
C ASP A 270 -9.48 -13.39 17.25
N VAL A 271 -9.19 -12.12 17.00
CA VAL A 271 -9.04 -11.56 15.66
C VAL A 271 -7.83 -12.18 14.93
N MET A 272 -6.71 -12.37 15.64
CA MET A 272 -5.53 -13.00 15.06
C MET A 272 -5.80 -14.43 14.60
N LEU A 273 -6.50 -15.25 15.42
CA LEU A 273 -6.88 -16.59 15.03
C LEU A 273 -7.89 -16.57 13.86
N GLN A 274 -8.89 -15.69 13.92
CA GLN A 274 -9.91 -15.56 12.90
C GLN A 274 -9.33 -15.23 11.52
N TYR A 275 -8.30 -14.39 11.47
CA TYR A 275 -7.68 -13.91 10.24
C TYR A 275 -6.35 -14.61 9.90
N ASN A 276 -6.00 -15.68 10.62
CA ASN A 276 -4.73 -16.41 10.44
C ASN A 276 -3.51 -15.48 10.43
N LEU A 277 -3.40 -14.65 11.48
CA LEU A 277 -2.26 -13.77 11.71
C LEU A 277 -1.28 -14.44 12.68
N GLU A 278 0.01 -14.35 12.40
CA GLU A 278 1.06 -15.06 13.13
C GLU A 278 1.68 -14.12 14.18
N PRO A 279 1.51 -14.37 15.51
CA PRO A 279 2.00 -13.46 16.54
C PRO A 279 3.51 -13.55 16.78
N GLU A 280 4.12 -12.41 17.07
CA GLU A 280 5.40 -12.32 17.77
C GLU A 280 5.20 -12.62 19.26
N LEU A 281 5.95 -13.57 19.81
CA LEU A 281 6.02 -13.85 21.24
C LEU A 281 7.37 -13.35 21.78
N PHE A 282 7.33 -12.41 22.71
CA PHE A 282 8.51 -11.68 23.20
C PHE A 282 8.70 -11.72 24.72
N SER A 283 7.77 -12.30 25.45
CA SER A 283 7.83 -12.46 26.90
C SER A 283 7.05 -13.67 27.36
N PHE A 284 7.31 -14.16 28.59
CA PHE A 284 6.56 -15.27 29.17
C PHE A 284 5.08 -14.90 29.37
N GLY A 285 4.76 -13.65 29.70
CA GLY A 285 3.36 -13.22 29.84
C GLY A 285 2.56 -13.40 28.56
N ILE A 286 3.08 -12.90 27.43
CA ILE A 286 2.40 -13.06 26.14
C ILE A 286 2.38 -14.51 25.65
N PHE A 287 3.44 -15.27 25.96
CA PHE A 287 3.52 -16.70 25.65
C PHE A 287 2.40 -17.47 26.39
N ASP A 288 2.27 -17.30 27.69
CA ASP A 288 1.30 -18.01 28.52
C ASP A 288 -0.14 -17.62 28.16
N ALA A 289 -0.38 -16.32 27.94
CA ALA A 289 -1.70 -15.82 27.57
C ALA A 289 -2.13 -16.37 26.19
N PHE A 290 -1.24 -16.35 25.19
CA PHE A 290 -1.55 -16.87 23.86
C PHE A 290 -1.68 -18.40 23.85
N GLU A 291 -0.84 -19.12 24.61
CA GLU A 291 -0.97 -20.58 24.78
C GLU A 291 -2.33 -20.96 25.36
N HIS A 292 -2.73 -20.26 26.41
CA HIS A 292 -4.03 -20.48 27.03
C HIS A 292 -5.18 -20.27 26.04
N TYR A 293 -5.12 -19.19 25.27
CA TYR A 293 -6.13 -18.86 24.27
C TYR A 293 -6.21 -19.88 23.12
N VAL A 294 -5.06 -20.29 22.56
CA VAL A 294 -4.96 -21.33 21.51
C VAL A 294 -5.52 -22.65 22.00
N ARG A 295 -5.21 -23.04 23.27
CA ARG A 295 -5.70 -24.27 23.91
C ARG A 295 -7.22 -24.23 24.10
N GLN A 296 -7.77 -23.11 24.57
CA GLN A 296 -9.22 -22.95 24.72
C GLN A 296 -9.94 -23.01 23.37
N SER A 297 -9.31 -22.53 22.31
CA SER A 297 -9.84 -22.61 20.95
C SER A 297 -9.72 -23.99 20.30
N GLY A 298 -9.18 -24.99 21.01
CA GLY A 298 -8.98 -26.35 20.50
C GLY A 298 -7.97 -26.45 19.36
N LEU A 299 -7.07 -25.48 19.23
CA LEU A 299 -6.06 -25.42 18.17
C LEU A 299 -4.74 -26.02 18.66
N HIS A 300 -3.98 -26.57 17.71
CA HIS A 300 -2.65 -27.13 17.92
C HIS A 300 -1.72 -26.64 16.81
N HIS A 301 -0.43 -26.56 17.13
CA HIS A 301 0.62 -26.19 16.18
C HIS A 301 0.37 -24.85 15.47
N TYR A 302 -0.19 -23.87 16.20
CA TYR A 302 -0.39 -22.53 15.64
C TYR A 302 0.97 -21.87 15.38
N PRO A 303 1.17 -21.24 14.18
CA PRO A 303 2.46 -20.64 13.83
C PRO A 303 2.73 -19.42 14.70
N VAL A 304 3.91 -19.36 15.30
CA VAL A 304 4.37 -18.25 16.15
C VAL A 304 5.81 -17.87 15.82
N HIS A 305 6.16 -16.63 16.10
CA HIS A 305 7.50 -16.08 15.91
C HIS A 305 8.10 -15.71 17.26
N LEU A 306 9.26 -16.28 17.59
CA LEU A 306 9.94 -15.97 18.85
C LEU A 306 10.91 -14.82 18.66
N LYS A 307 10.75 -13.78 19.47
CA LYS A 307 11.68 -12.66 19.47
C LYS A 307 12.68 -12.76 20.60
N LEU A 308 13.96 -12.62 20.24
CA LEU A 308 15.08 -12.59 21.17
C LEU A 308 15.62 -11.16 21.31
N ASP A 309 15.93 -10.74 22.52
CA ASP A 309 16.69 -9.52 22.77
C ASP A 309 18.17 -9.85 22.88
N THR A 310 18.90 -9.53 21.82
CA THR A 310 20.36 -9.71 21.76
C THR A 310 21.12 -8.41 21.97
N GLY A 311 20.43 -7.34 22.39
CA GLY A 311 21.08 -6.06 22.70
C GLY A 311 20.33 -4.81 22.27
N MET A 312 19.14 -4.94 21.64
CA MET A 312 18.28 -3.79 21.29
C MET A 312 17.58 -3.20 22.53
N ARG A 313 17.36 -4.01 23.56
CA ARG A 313 16.74 -3.63 24.84
C ARG A 313 15.34 -3.00 24.71
N ARG A 314 14.54 -3.57 23.81
CA ARG A 314 13.17 -3.11 23.56
C ARG A 314 12.13 -4.18 23.90
N LEU A 315 12.14 -5.30 23.20
CA LEU A 315 11.29 -6.48 23.40
C LEU A 315 12.08 -7.73 23.05
N GLY A 316 11.77 -8.86 23.69
CA GLY A 316 12.34 -10.17 23.37
C GLY A 316 12.82 -10.91 24.61
N PHE A 317 12.91 -12.24 24.48
CA PHE A 317 13.52 -13.09 25.52
C PHE A 317 15.03 -12.82 25.59
N GLU A 318 15.53 -12.58 26.79
CA GLU A 318 16.97 -12.39 27.02
C GLU A 318 17.71 -13.76 27.05
N GLU A 319 19.04 -13.74 26.99
CA GLU A 319 19.85 -14.96 26.98
C GLU A 319 19.59 -15.82 28.25
N THR A 320 19.32 -15.17 29.37
CA THR A 320 18.95 -15.82 30.65
C THR A 320 17.59 -16.51 30.64
N ASP A 321 16.69 -16.10 29.76
CA ASP A 321 15.34 -16.66 29.62
C ASP A 321 15.32 -17.96 28.79
N ILE A 322 16.34 -18.18 27.95
CA ILE A 322 16.36 -19.26 26.97
C ILE A 322 16.16 -20.65 27.58
N PRO A 323 16.77 -21.02 28.70
CA PRO A 323 16.53 -22.32 29.32
C PRO A 323 15.05 -22.55 29.69
N ALA A 324 14.42 -21.57 30.34
CA ALA A 324 13.01 -21.64 30.74
C ALA A 324 12.08 -21.63 29.52
N LEU A 325 12.41 -20.84 28.48
CA LEU A 325 11.68 -20.85 27.21
C LEU A 325 11.73 -22.23 26.53
N CYS A 326 12.91 -22.86 26.52
CA CYS A 326 13.08 -24.21 25.98
C CYS A 326 12.23 -25.27 26.70
N GLU A 327 12.12 -25.17 28.02
CA GLU A 327 11.27 -26.08 28.82
C GLU A 327 9.79 -25.90 28.43
N ARG A 328 9.31 -24.67 28.33
CA ARG A 328 7.92 -24.39 27.92
C ARG A 328 7.62 -24.85 26.48
N LEU A 329 8.56 -24.65 25.55
CA LEU A 329 8.42 -25.11 24.17
C LEU A 329 8.34 -26.64 24.06
N ARG A 330 9.04 -27.39 24.91
CA ARG A 330 8.92 -28.86 24.96
C ARG A 330 7.57 -29.32 25.55
N ALA A 331 7.02 -28.54 26.47
CA ALA A 331 5.78 -28.90 27.16
C ALA A 331 4.52 -28.57 26.37
N THR A 332 4.58 -27.62 25.45
CA THR A 332 3.40 -27.17 24.68
C THR A 332 3.25 -27.89 23.36
N GLN A 333 2.00 -28.20 22.99
CA GLN A 333 1.59 -28.63 21.64
C GLN A 333 0.78 -27.54 20.92
N CYS A 334 0.56 -26.40 21.58
CA CYS A 334 -0.24 -25.32 21.00
C CYS A 334 0.50 -24.62 19.87
N PHE A 335 1.83 -24.55 19.92
CA PHE A 335 2.63 -23.75 19.01
C PHE A 335 3.48 -24.57 18.05
N LYS A 336 3.62 -24.04 16.84
CA LYS A 336 4.70 -24.37 15.91
C LYS A 336 5.60 -23.13 15.81
N VAL A 337 6.82 -23.21 16.27
CA VAL A 337 7.80 -22.12 16.08
C VAL A 337 8.11 -22.02 14.59
N GLN A 338 7.55 -21.00 13.94
CA GLN A 338 7.73 -20.74 12.54
C GLN A 338 9.04 -20.01 12.26
N SER A 339 9.39 -19.05 13.13
CA SER A 339 10.67 -18.38 13.06
C SER A 339 11.16 -17.95 14.44
N VAL A 340 12.48 -17.74 14.53
CA VAL A 340 13.15 -17.07 15.64
C VAL A 340 13.90 -15.86 15.09
N PHE A 341 13.79 -14.72 15.74
CA PHE A 341 14.40 -13.50 15.24
C PHE A 341 14.87 -12.55 16.33
N SER A 342 15.76 -11.65 15.96
CA SER A 342 16.20 -10.51 16.77
C SER A 342 16.26 -9.24 15.92
N HIS A 343 16.69 -8.13 16.50
CA HIS A 343 16.85 -6.86 15.81
C HIS A 343 18.22 -6.25 16.06
N LEU A 344 18.94 -5.96 14.99
CA LEU A 344 20.25 -5.30 15.06
C LEU A 344 20.08 -3.83 15.40
N ALA A 345 20.80 -3.37 16.42
CA ALA A 345 20.64 -2.01 16.94
C ALA A 345 21.33 -0.95 16.07
N ALA A 346 22.45 -1.29 15.42
CA ALA A 346 23.32 -0.34 14.75
C ALA A 346 23.98 -0.93 13.48
N SER A 347 23.24 -1.73 12.72
CA SER A 347 23.75 -2.40 11.51
C SER A 347 24.05 -1.44 10.35
N ASP A 348 23.61 -0.19 10.44
CA ASP A 348 23.86 0.88 9.48
C ASP A 348 25.20 1.62 9.72
N SER A 349 25.82 1.45 10.89
CA SER A 349 27.00 2.21 11.35
C SER A 349 28.24 1.32 11.44
N PRO A 350 29.28 1.55 10.62
CA PRO A 350 30.50 0.73 10.62
C PRO A 350 31.23 0.69 11.97
N GLU A 351 31.20 1.76 12.73
CA GLU A 351 31.81 1.85 14.07
C GLU A 351 31.21 0.87 15.09
N HIS A 352 30.02 0.35 14.81
CA HIS A 352 29.30 -0.60 15.65
C HIS A 352 29.30 -2.04 15.11
N ASP A 353 30.12 -2.36 14.10
CA ASP A 353 30.16 -3.69 13.51
C ASP A 353 30.53 -4.78 14.52
N ALA A 354 31.42 -4.48 15.48
CA ALA A 354 31.77 -5.41 16.54
C ALA A 354 30.56 -5.76 17.43
N PHE A 355 29.74 -4.78 17.78
CA PHE A 355 28.50 -4.99 18.53
C PHE A 355 27.46 -5.77 17.71
N THR A 356 27.32 -5.47 16.43
CA THR A 356 26.47 -6.21 15.50
C THR A 356 26.84 -7.69 15.45
N ARG A 357 28.15 -8.02 15.42
CA ARG A 357 28.65 -9.40 15.51
C ARG A 357 28.31 -10.05 16.85
N GLN A 358 28.50 -9.36 17.96
CA GLN A 358 28.12 -9.85 19.28
C GLN A 358 26.62 -10.19 19.36
N GLN A 359 25.74 -9.35 18.80
CA GLN A 359 24.31 -9.62 18.71
C GLN A 359 24.03 -10.91 17.91
N ALA A 360 24.70 -11.09 16.78
CA ALA A 360 24.54 -12.27 15.93
C ALA A 360 25.04 -13.56 16.60
N ASP A 361 26.15 -13.51 17.34
CA ASP A 361 26.68 -14.66 18.08
C ASP A 361 25.75 -15.09 19.20
N SER A 362 25.19 -14.14 19.97
CA SER A 362 24.19 -14.42 21.00
C SER A 362 22.93 -15.02 20.39
N PHE A 363 22.47 -14.47 19.25
CA PHE A 363 21.34 -14.98 18.49
C PHE A 363 21.55 -16.43 18.05
N ASN A 364 22.70 -16.76 17.49
CA ASN A 364 23.01 -18.12 17.02
C ASN A 364 23.05 -19.13 18.16
N ARG A 365 23.64 -18.78 19.32
CA ARG A 365 23.65 -19.65 20.51
C ARG A 365 22.23 -19.96 20.99
N ALA A 366 21.39 -18.93 21.11
CA ALA A 366 20.00 -19.10 21.52
C ALA A 366 19.19 -19.93 20.52
N CYS A 367 19.34 -19.69 19.21
CA CYS A 367 18.67 -20.47 18.17
C CYS A 367 19.04 -21.97 18.23
N ALA A 368 20.31 -22.30 18.48
CA ALA A 368 20.74 -23.70 18.61
C ALA A 368 20.04 -24.42 19.77
N LEU A 369 19.90 -23.77 20.92
CA LEU A 369 19.18 -24.31 22.09
C LEU A 369 17.68 -24.48 21.82
N ILE A 370 17.07 -23.47 21.20
CA ILE A 370 15.63 -23.51 20.83
C ILE A 370 15.38 -24.63 19.82
N GLN A 371 16.24 -24.79 18.80
CA GLN A 371 16.10 -25.86 17.81
C GLN A 371 16.22 -27.26 18.43
N GLN A 372 17.13 -27.42 19.38
CA GLN A 372 17.24 -28.67 20.16
C GLN A 372 15.98 -28.92 21.01
N ALA A 373 15.38 -27.87 21.55
CA ALA A 373 14.17 -27.97 22.37
C ALA A 373 12.92 -28.30 21.58
N THR A 374 12.73 -27.67 20.41
CA THR A 374 11.57 -27.83 19.54
C THR A 374 11.62 -29.11 18.71
N GLY A 375 12.82 -29.63 18.42
CA GLY A 375 13.02 -30.83 17.60
C GLY A 375 12.72 -30.64 16.11
N HIS A 376 12.46 -29.40 15.64
CA HIS A 376 12.22 -29.09 14.23
C HIS A 376 12.96 -27.82 13.81
N SER A 377 13.14 -27.64 12.49
CA SER A 377 13.74 -26.46 11.91
C SER A 377 12.73 -25.30 11.86
N PHE A 378 13.22 -24.09 12.04
CA PHE A 378 12.48 -22.84 11.89
C PHE A 378 13.32 -21.81 11.13
N LEU A 379 12.69 -20.74 10.65
CA LEU A 379 13.38 -19.67 9.95
C LEU A 379 14.11 -18.76 10.96
N ARG A 380 15.39 -18.49 10.73
CA ARG A 380 16.18 -17.55 11.52
C ARG A 380 16.31 -16.24 10.76
N HIS A 381 16.03 -15.12 11.41
CA HIS A 381 16.20 -13.82 10.77
C HIS A 381 16.61 -12.72 11.75
N ILE A 382 17.64 -11.96 11.39
CA ILE A 382 18.14 -10.83 12.19
C ILE A 382 18.36 -9.59 11.32
N ALA A 383 18.69 -9.77 10.03
CA ALA A 383 19.01 -8.70 9.10
C ALA A 383 17.80 -7.79 8.81
N ASN A 384 17.97 -6.50 9.07
CA ASN A 384 17.11 -5.41 8.61
C ASN A 384 17.62 -4.85 7.27
N THR A 385 17.00 -3.81 6.72
CA THR A 385 17.38 -3.18 5.44
C THR A 385 18.89 -3.00 5.29
N SER A 386 19.56 -2.34 6.23
CA SER A 386 21.00 -2.04 6.16
C SER A 386 21.87 -3.30 6.27
N ALA A 387 21.48 -4.25 7.12
CA ALA A 387 22.24 -5.49 7.29
C ALA A 387 22.19 -6.38 6.04
N ILE A 388 21.15 -6.32 5.23
CA ILE A 388 21.00 -7.16 4.03
C ILE A 388 22.23 -7.05 3.12
N HIS A 389 22.75 -5.85 2.91
CA HIS A 389 23.92 -5.64 2.04
C HIS A 389 25.24 -5.53 2.82
N ARG A 390 25.24 -4.95 4.06
CA ARG A 390 26.46 -4.76 4.84
C ARG A 390 26.97 -6.02 5.53
N HIS A 391 26.04 -6.91 5.92
CA HIS A 391 26.33 -8.13 6.67
C HIS A 391 25.71 -9.35 6.00
N LYS A 392 26.17 -9.69 4.77
CA LYS A 392 25.60 -10.76 3.95
C LYS A 392 25.56 -12.13 4.66
N ASP A 393 26.51 -12.40 5.53
CA ASP A 393 26.58 -13.61 6.34
C ASP A 393 25.50 -13.66 7.46
N LEU A 394 24.83 -12.54 7.75
CA LEU A 394 23.73 -12.45 8.71
C LEU A 394 22.33 -12.51 8.04
N GLN A 395 22.24 -12.81 6.76
CA GLN A 395 20.96 -12.99 6.08
C GLN A 395 20.21 -14.22 6.60
N PHE A 396 20.91 -15.25 7.05
CA PHE A 396 20.39 -16.52 7.54
C PHE A 396 19.33 -17.12 6.62
N ASP A 397 18.14 -17.48 7.14
CA ASP A 397 17.09 -18.14 6.37
C ASP A 397 16.08 -17.12 5.79
N MET A 398 16.02 -15.89 6.36
CA MET A 398 15.12 -14.83 5.93
C MET A 398 15.67 -13.45 6.30
N VAL A 399 15.34 -12.43 5.51
CA VAL A 399 15.65 -11.03 5.80
C VAL A 399 14.38 -10.19 5.94
N ARG A 400 14.48 -9.04 6.62
CA ARG A 400 13.36 -8.10 6.77
C ARG A 400 13.67 -6.79 6.04
N LEU A 401 13.04 -6.62 4.86
CA LEU A 401 13.15 -5.43 4.05
C LEU A 401 12.13 -4.38 4.52
N GLY A 402 12.61 -3.28 5.04
CA GLY A 402 11.82 -2.14 5.50
C GLY A 402 11.96 -0.95 4.57
N ILE A 403 12.58 0.12 5.06
CA ILE A 403 12.61 1.42 4.39
C ILE A 403 13.32 1.40 3.02
N GLY A 404 14.19 0.44 2.76
CA GLY A 404 14.80 0.26 1.44
C GLY A 404 13.79 0.00 0.34
N LEU A 405 12.68 -0.67 0.66
CA LEU A 405 11.57 -0.85 -0.27
C LEU A 405 10.99 0.50 -0.72
N TYR A 406 10.97 1.48 0.19
CA TYR A 406 10.43 2.81 -0.03
C TYR A 406 11.48 3.82 -0.55
N GLY A 407 12.64 3.33 -1.00
CA GLY A 407 13.65 4.11 -1.71
C GLY A 407 14.69 4.81 -0.83
N VAL A 408 14.85 4.36 0.42
CA VAL A 408 15.83 4.95 1.36
C VAL A 408 16.75 3.89 1.93
N ASP A 409 18.07 4.11 1.83
CA ASP A 409 19.08 3.31 2.50
C ASP A 409 20.19 4.21 3.07
N ALA A 410 20.75 3.84 4.22
CA ALA A 410 21.83 4.58 4.86
C ALA A 410 23.17 4.46 4.12
N ALA A 411 23.38 3.36 3.38
CA ALA A 411 24.61 3.15 2.64
C ALA A 411 24.57 3.81 1.25
N PRO A 412 25.51 4.72 0.93
CA PRO A 412 25.52 5.44 -0.34
C PRO A 412 25.50 4.53 -1.58
N GLY A 413 26.21 3.42 -1.55
CA GLY A 413 26.28 2.48 -2.68
C GLY A 413 24.95 1.76 -2.95
N MET A 414 24.15 1.49 -1.92
CA MET A 414 22.81 0.92 -2.09
C MET A 414 21.81 2.03 -2.43
N GLN A 415 21.89 3.18 -1.79
CA GLN A 415 21.00 4.32 -2.07
C GLN A 415 21.03 4.73 -3.54
N GLN A 416 22.19 4.69 -4.21
CA GLN A 416 22.31 5.00 -5.64
C GLN A 416 21.59 4.00 -6.55
N GLN A 417 21.32 2.80 -6.08
CA GLN A 417 20.61 1.76 -6.84
C GLN A 417 19.09 1.83 -6.64
N LEU A 418 18.63 2.59 -5.65
CA LEU A 418 17.21 2.70 -5.33
C LEU A 418 16.56 3.85 -6.11
N LYS A 419 15.29 3.65 -6.45
CA LYS A 419 14.44 4.69 -7.05
C LYS A 419 13.60 5.37 -5.98
N ASN A 420 13.32 6.65 -6.20
CA ASN A 420 12.38 7.40 -5.37
C ASN A 420 10.97 6.83 -5.53
N VAL A 421 10.35 6.48 -4.42
CA VAL A 421 9.00 5.88 -4.40
C VAL A 421 7.91 6.94 -4.22
N THR A 422 8.16 7.92 -3.34
CA THR A 422 7.13 8.87 -2.92
C THR A 422 7.48 10.29 -3.28
N THR A 423 6.50 11.05 -3.81
CA THR A 423 6.61 12.48 -4.04
C THR A 423 5.42 13.18 -3.39
N LEU A 424 5.68 14.07 -2.43
CA LEU A 424 4.66 14.91 -1.81
C LEU A 424 4.57 16.23 -2.56
N ARG A 425 3.40 16.47 -3.17
CA ARG A 425 3.12 17.69 -3.94
C ARG A 425 1.99 18.48 -3.32
N SER A 426 2.04 19.79 -3.53
CA SER A 426 0.99 20.74 -3.19
C SER A 426 0.90 21.83 -4.24
N THR A 427 0.08 22.85 -4.01
CA THR A 427 -0.09 23.97 -4.93
C THR A 427 -0.07 25.32 -4.20
N ILE A 428 0.29 26.37 -4.93
CA ILE A 428 0.20 27.75 -4.46
C ILE A 428 -1.26 28.18 -4.41
N SER A 429 -1.73 28.60 -3.24
CA SER A 429 -3.09 29.13 -3.05
C SER A 429 -3.18 30.61 -3.39
N GLN A 430 -2.14 31.37 -3.04
CA GLN A 430 -2.10 32.82 -3.25
C GLN A 430 -0.66 33.33 -3.25
N VAL A 431 -0.39 34.35 -4.04
CA VAL A 431 0.87 35.11 -4.05
C VAL A 431 0.61 36.52 -3.59
N LYS A 432 1.40 37.01 -2.62
CA LYS A 432 1.31 38.37 -2.06
C LYS A 432 2.65 39.11 -2.14
N LYS A 433 2.58 40.41 -2.42
CA LYS A 433 3.70 41.32 -2.25
C LYS A 433 3.77 41.75 -0.79
N VAL A 434 4.93 41.60 -0.16
CA VAL A 434 5.20 41.98 1.22
C VAL A 434 6.39 42.94 1.21
N LYS A 435 6.26 44.09 1.87
CA LYS A 435 7.28 45.10 1.92
C LYS A 435 8.40 44.74 2.90
N ALA A 436 9.58 45.28 2.66
CA ALA A 436 10.69 45.20 3.61
C ALA A 436 10.25 45.70 5.01
N GLY A 437 10.55 44.90 6.05
CA GLY A 437 10.16 45.15 7.44
C GLY A 437 8.76 44.63 7.84
N GLU A 438 7.92 44.22 6.89
CA GLU A 438 6.63 43.59 7.21
C GLU A 438 6.80 42.15 7.64
N SER A 439 5.84 41.66 8.43
CA SER A 439 5.88 40.32 9.00
C SER A 439 4.92 39.35 8.31
N VAL A 440 5.33 38.08 8.24
CA VAL A 440 4.57 36.97 7.69
C VAL A 440 4.28 35.93 8.77
N GLY A 441 3.06 35.48 8.84
CA GLY A 441 2.62 34.36 9.68
C GLY A 441 2.44 34.68 11.17
N TYR A 442 2.14 33.63 11.93
CA TYR A 442 1.86 33.71 13.36
C TYR A 442 3.04 34.27 14.18
N SER A 443 2.67 35.02 15.23
CA SER A 443 3.65 35.67 16.14
C SER A 443 4.63 36.63 15.43
N ARG A 444 4.31 36.99 14.19
CA ARG A 444 5.18 37.89 13.36
C ARG A 444 6.62 37.41 13.25
N LYS A 445 6.83 36.07 13.21
CA LYS A 445 8.19 35.47 13.23
C LYS A 445 8.91 35.58 11.89
N GLY A 446 8.18 35.57 10.77
CA GLY A 446 8.78 35.84 9.45
C GLY A 446 8.86 37.34 9.19
N ILE A 447 10.05 37.88 9.06
CA ILE A 447 10.24 39.28 8.69
C ILE A 447 10.82 39.35 7.28
N ALA A 448 10.15 40.05 6.37
CA ALA A 448 10.65 40.31 5.04
C ALA A 448 11.84 41.28 5.12
N THR A 449 13.03 40.84 4.75
CA THR A 449 14.26 41.67 4.79
C THR A 449 14.37 42.59 3.57
N ARG A 450 13.56 42.37 2.55
CA ARG A 450 13.45 43.13 1.29
C ARG A 450 11.99 43.09 0.81
N ASP A 451 11.66 43.89 -0.19
CA ASP A 451 10.38 43.72 -0.89
C ASP A 451 10.34 42.31 -1.48
N SER A 452 9.39 41.51 -1.05
CA SER A 452 9.33 40.06 -1.27
C SER A 452 8.02 39.62 -1.91
N LEU A 453 8.06 38.52 -2.68
CA LEU A 453 6.89 37.76 -3.13
C LEU A 453 6.73 36.55 -2.23
N ILE A 454 5.57 36.46 -1.55
CA ILE A 454 5.28 35.39 -0.63
C ILE A 454 4.16 34.54 -1.19
N ALA A 455 4.45 33.25 -1.43
CA ALA A 455 3.46 32.23 -1.82
C ALA A 455 2.92 31.49 -0.59
N THR A 456 1.62 31.37 -0.50
CA THR A 456 0.94 30.51 0.48
C THR A 456 0.63 29.16 -0.18
N VAL A 457 1.10 28.06 0.42
CA VAL A 457 0.97 26.69 -0.09
C VAL A 457 0.02 25.90 0.80
N ARG A 458 -0.79 25.02 0.21
CA ARG A 458 -1.84 24.23 0.89
C ARG A 458 -1.29 23.01 1.61
N ILE A 459 -0.31 23.18 2.48
CA ILE A 459 0.24 22.13 3.33
C ILE A 459 0.69 22.73 4.66
N GLY A 460 0.37 22.05 5.75
CA GLY A 460 0.77 22.43 7.08
C GLY A 460 1.06 21.25 7.98
N TYR A 461 1.19 21.48 9.30
CA TYR A 461 1.57 20.40 10.22
C TYR A 461 0.46 19.34 10.40
N ALA A 462 -0.81 19.66 10.12
CA ALA A 462 -1.89 18.66 10.12
C ALA A 462 -1.86 17.73 8.90
N ASP A 463 -1.10 18.10 7.85
CA ASP A 463 -0.84 17.25 6.69
C ASP A 463 0.41 16.37 6.88
N GLY A 464 1.22 16.69 7.90
CA GLY A 464 2.46 16.01 8.20
C GLY A 464 3.73 16.83 7.87
N TYR A 465 3.61 18.12 7.46
CA TYR A 465 4.78 18.98 7.28
C TYR A 465 5.20 19.59 8.63
N PRO A 466 6.33 19.19 9.23
CA PRO A 466 6.65 19.51 10.60
C PRO A 466 6.77 21.00 10.88
N ARG A 467 6.28 21.45 12.05
CA ARG A 467 6.41 22.87 12.45
C ARG A 467 7.86 23.32 12.64
N LEU A 468 8.80 22.39 12.86
CA LEU A 468 10.25 22.65 12.89
C LEU A 468 10.79 23.23 11.57
N MET A 469 10.07 23.03 10.46
CA MET A 469 10.43 23.61 9.15
C MET A 469 10.24 25.13 9.06
N SER A 470 9.75 25.77 10.11
CA SER A 470 9.50 27.23 10.15
C SER A 470 10.77 28.06 9.99
N ASN A 471 10.59 29.32 9.58
CA ASN A 471 11.59 30.38 9.62
C ASN A 471 12.89 30.03 8.88
N GLY A 472 12.81 29.54 7.65
CA GLY A 472 13.94 29.24 6.77
C GLY A 472 14.60 27.88 6.97
N THR A 473 14.19 27.11 7.99
CA THR A 473 14.70 25.75 8.20
C THR A 473 14.29 24.83 7.05
N GLY A 474 13.00 24.78 6.75
CA GLY A 474 12.48 24.01 5.63
C GLY A 474 12.53 24.78 4.32
N LYS A 475 12.65 24.02 3.23
CA LYS A 475 12.55 24.52 1.86
C LYS A 475 11.63 23.60 1.05
N MET A 476 11.04 24.15 -0.01
CA MET A 476 10.27 23.41 -1.00
C MET A 476 10.76 23.77 -2.40
N LEU A 477 10.40 22.98 -3.42
CA LEU A 477 10.72 23.32 -4.80
C LEU A 477 9.53 24.04 -5.45
N VAL A 478 9.79 25.17 -6.05
CA VAL A 478 8.88 25.93 -6.91
C VAL A 478 9.60 26.19 -8.21
N GLN A 479 9.04 25.78 -9.33
CA GLN A 479 9.68 25.88 -10.65
C GLN A 479 11.13 25.32 -10.64
N GLY A 480 11.35 24.14 -9.99
CA GLY A 480 12.65 23.49 -9.89
C GLY A 480 13.67 24.18 -8.98
N LYS A 481 13.31 25.26 -8.28
CA LYS A 481 14.22 26.01 -7.38
C LYS A 481 13.80 25.84 -5.92
N GLN A 482 14.78 25.63 -5.05
CA GLN A 482 14.53 25.56 -3.61
C GLN A 482 14.23 26.95 -3.05
N VAL A 483 13.06 27.11 -2.44
CA VAL A 483 12.59 28.32 -1.78
C VAL A 483 12.38 28.08 -0.29
N PRO A 484 12.79 29.01 0.58
CA PRO A 484 12.69 28.84 2.03
C PRO A 484 11.27 29.10 2.54
N VAL A 485 10.91 28.42 3.62
CA VAL A 485 9.74 28.76 4.44
C VAL A 485 9.98 30.08 5.14
N ILE A 486 9.04 31.01 5.06
CA ILE A 486 9.04 32.27 5.81
C ILE A 486 7.93 32.28 6.86
N GLY A 487 8.24 32.65 8.08
CA GLY A 487 7.33 32.61 9.22
C GLY A 487 7.08 31.18 9.71
N ASN A 488 6.10 31.03 10.59
CA ASN A 488 5.75 29.73 11.17
C ASN A 488 4.88 28.90 10.22
N VAL A 489 5.17 27.59 10.10
CA VAL A 489 4.26 26.62 9.47
C VAL A 489 2.95 26.62 10.25
N CYS A 490 1.82 26.77 9.54
CA CYS A 490 0.47 26.77 10.09
C CYS A 490 -0.12 25.35 10.11
N MET A 491 -1.36 25.22 10.59
CA MET A 491 -2.06 23.93 10.62
C MET A 491 -2.22 23.34 9.20
N ASP A 492 -2.70 24.17 8.26
CA ASP A 492 -3.12 23.75 6.92
C ASP A 492 -2.34 24.46 5.80
N MET A 493 -1.43 25.38 6.13
CA MET A 493 -0.73 26.22 5.16
C MET A 493 0.71 26.51 5.58
N THR A 494 1.56 26.74 4.57
CA THR A 494 2.95 27.17 4.73
C THR A 494 3.22 28.32 3.78
N MET A 495 3.96 29.34 4.24
CA MET A 495 4.36 30.48 3.41
C MET A 495 5.81 30.31 2.96
N LEU A 496 6.06 30.59 1.67
CA LEU A 496 7.36 30.47 1.03
C LEU A 496 7.79 31.83 0.48
N ASP A 497 9.08 32.20 0.64
CA ASP A 497 9.66 33.35 -0.05
C ASP A 497 10.05 32.93 -1.48
N ILE A 498 9.23 33.31 -2.45
CA ILE A 498 9.44 33.04 -3.88
C ILE A 498 10.02 34.23 -4.65
N THR A 499 10.62 35.17 -3.95
CA THR A 499 11.18 36.38 -4.58
C THR A 499 12.20 36.02 -5.66
N GLY A 500 11.98 36.51 -6.89
CA GLY A 500 12.82 36.21 -8.04
C GLY A 500 12.45 34.90 -8.77
N ILE A 501 11.29 34.31 -8.45
CA ILE A 501 10.73 33.17 -9.16
C ILE A 501 9.39 33.59 -9.78
N GLU A 502 9.20 33.30 -11.05
CA GLU A 502 7.92 33.50 -11.73
C GLU A 502 7.00 32.34 -11.41
N ALA A 503 6.15 32.53 -10.40
CA ALA A 503 5.16 31.55 -9.99
C ALA A 503 3.82 32.23 -9.69
N ALA A 504 2.73 31.52 -9.95
CA ALA A 504 1.37 31.98 -9.84
C ALA A 504 0.50 31.05 -8.96
N GLU A 505 -0.70 31.50 -8.65
CA GLU A 505 -1.72 30.67 -8.00
C GLU A 505 -2.04 29.46 -8.86
N GLY A 506 -2.06 28.27 -8.25
CA GLY A 506 -2.25 26.99 -8.92
C GLY A 506 -0.96 26.27 -9.30
N ASP A 507 0.19 26.95 -9.30
CA ASP A 507 1.47 26.33 -9.62
C ASP A 507 1.85 25.25 -8.59
N GLU A 508 2.52 24.22 -9.08
CA GLU A 508 2.97 23.07 -8.31
C GLU A 508 4.11 23.43 -7.35
N VAL A 509 4.06 22.84 -6.18
CA VAL A 509 5.11 22.89 -5.16
C VAL A 509 5.49 21.49 -4.74
N ILE A 510 6.76 21.11 -4.89
CA ILE A 510 7.26 19.81 -4.40
C ILE A 510 7.79 19.99 -2.98
N VAL A 511 7.23 19.25 -2.04
CA VAL A 511 7.61 19.26 -0.62
C VAL A 511 8.76 18.28 -0.36
N PHE A 512 8.70 17.09 -0.97
CA PHE A 512 9.80 16.14 -1.13
C PHE A 512 9.54 15.22 -2.32
N GLY A 513 10.58 14.62 -2.86
CA GLY A 513 10.52 13.73 -4.03
C GLY A 513 11.91 13.45 -4.57
N GLN A 514 12.02 13.14 -5.85
CA GLN A 514 13.29 12.80 -6.48
C GLN A 514 14.32 13.95 -6.42
N GLU A 515 13.90 15.18 -6.74
CA GLU A 515 14.78 16.36 -6.76
C GLU A 515 15.00 16.98 -5.38
N LEU A 516 14.14 16.63 -4.41
CA LEU A 516 14.22 17.04 -3.02
C LEU A 516 14.06 15.81 -2.12
N PRO A 517 15.10 15.00 -1.94
CA PRO A 517 15.00 13.72 -1.23
C PRO A 517 14.44 13.85 0.18
N VAL A 518 13.59 12.89 0.57
CA VAL A 518 13.00 12.86 1.91
C VAL A 518 14.06 12.81 3.02
N SER A 519 15.24 12.24 2.75
CA SER A 519 16.38 12.23 3.67
C SER A 519 16.92 13.64 3.96
N LEU A 520 16.93 14.53 2.96
CA LEU A 520 17.32 15.91 3.13
C LEU A 520 16.28 16.67 3.96
N VAL A 521 14.98 16.46 3.67
CA VAL A 521 13.89 17.05 4.45
C VAL A 521 13.93 16.58 5.90
N ALA A 522 14.19 15.29 6.14
CA ALA A 522 14.36 14.73 7.46
C ALA A 522 15.54 15.39 8.21
N SER A 523 16.66 15.63 7.53
CA SER A 523 17.82 16.30 8.14
C SER A 523 17.50 17.71 8.60
N TRP A 524 16.72 18.47 7.85
CA TRP A 524 16.25 19.81 8.26
C TRP A 524 15.33 19.75 9.48
N ALA A 525 14.48 18.71 9.55
CA ALA A 525 13.61 18.46 10.69
C ALA A 525 14.33 17.82 11.90
N GLN A 526 15.65 17.57 11.81
CA GLN A 526 16.45 16.91 12.83
C GLN A 526 15.89 15.53 13.23
N THR A 527 15.43 14.78 12.23
CA THR A 527 14.84 13.46 12.37
C THR A 527 15.29 12.51 11.26
N ILE A 528 14.60 11.38 11.11
CA ILE A 528 14.88 10.33 10.15
C ILE A 528 13.77 10.23 9.07
N PRO A 529 14.09 9.72 7.87
CA PRO A 529 13.10 9.57 6.79
C PRO A 529 11.84 8.78 7.18
N TYR A 530 11.97 7.83 8.09
CA TYR A 530 10.83 7.06 8.62
C TYR A 530 9.74 7.96 9.22
N GLU A 531 10.15 8.93 10.05
CA GLU A 531 9.21 9.83 10.71
C GLU A 531 8.54 10.77 9.71
N ILE A 532 9.28 11.29 8.73
CA ILE A 532 8.69 12.13 7.68
C ILE A 532 7.64 11.36 6.87
N LEU A 533 7.97 10.15 6.43
CA LEU A 533 7.06 9.33 5.61
C LEU A 533 5.81 8.90 6.40
N THR A 534 6.00 8.36 7.60
CA THR A 534 4.88 7.89 8.44
C THR A 534 4.06 9.03 9.03
N GLY A 535 4.64 10.23 9.12
CA GLY A 535 3.98 11.44 9.60
C GLY A 535 2.98 12.05 8.61
N ILE A 536 2.99 11.64 7.33
CA ILE A 536 2.03 12.15 6.34
C ILE A 536 0.63 11.68 6.70
N SER A 537 -0.22 12.66 7.04
CA SER A 537 -1.59 12.44 7.48
C SER A 537 -2.42 11.67 6.46
N GLN A 538 -3.35 10.83 6.92
CA GLN A 538 -4.30 10.11 6.05
C GLN A 538 -5.22 11.05 5.26
N ARG A 539 -5.38 12.31 5.67
CA ARG A 539 -6.14 13.30 4.90
C ARG A 539 -5.44 13.74 3.61
N VAL A 540 -4.12 13.53 3.48
CA VAL A 540 -3.38 13.71 2.23
C VAL A 540 -3.70 12.54 1.32
N LYS A 541 -4.26 12.80 0.14
CA LYS A 541 -4.65 11.75 -0.81
C LYS A 541 -3.41 11.01 -1.33
N ARG A 542 -3.44 9.67 -1.31
CA ARG A 542 -2.44 8.82 -1.97
C ARG A 542 -2.87 8.58 -3.41
N VAL A 543 -1.91 8.72 -4.31
CA VAL A 543 -2.10 8.50 -5.74
C VAL A 543 -1.03 7.53 -6.21
N TYR A 544 -1.47 6.35 -6.65
CA TYR A 544 -0.56 5.30 -7.13
C TYR A 544 -0.46 5.37 -8.64
N PHE A 545 0.75 5.18 -9.15
CA PHE A 545 0.99 5.15 -10.59
C PHE A 545 2.11 4.16 -10.93
N GLU A 546 2.06 3.68 -12.17
CA GLU A 546 3.08 2.85 -12.80
C GLU A 546 3.62 3.63 -14.00
N GLU A 547 4.94 3.87 -14.09
CA GLU A 547 5.62 4.50 -15.23
C GLU A 547 6.12 3.45 -16.21
#